data_6277edb352535088e8ede15656bf3ae2
#
_entry.id   6277edb352535088e8ede15656bf3ae2
#
_cell.length_a   1.000
_cell.length_b   1.000
_cell.length_c   1.000
_cell.angle_alpha   90.00
_cell.angle_beta   90.00
_cell.angle_gamma   90.00
#
_symmetry.space_group_name_H-M   'P 1'
#
loop_
_entity.id
_entity.type
_entity.pdbx_description
1 polymer ?
#
loop_
_entity_poly.entity_id
_entity_poly.type
_entity_poly.pdbx_seq_one_letter_code
_entity_poly.pdbx_strand_id
1 'polypeptide(L)'
;MKNTAISINVFRSGGGMESYTFDLVKQMTAQGRAVKVYAAKFDDTLPIYRHIEPVLINQKKIPKKLRPFFFARQLDSIRRKDEYLIACNPADHADVYICGGNHLGYLRAMGQKPSLIDRLTIRRNRSNYATAKSIMAHSEMMRRELVELYQVPSEKIRTVYPPADTDRFSPRPDGIAATRRQNGWRDDETVFLFPSTGHKRKGLDLLAEFFERTELPVRLAVAGSPLPRPMKNVQELGFCNNMPDLYRAADYTIMASLYEPFGLVGIESVLCGTRVVLADNMACCEVMKPEAGFFFNRANPQTLADAVARAIALKAGGAHRIASPLQALNYDPTLAHHLAQLDKMLEAV
;
A
#
# COMPACT_ATOMS: atom_id res chain seq x y z
N MET A 1 6.41 -16.70 -26.21
CA MET A 1 6.63 -15.60 -25.25
C MET A 1 7.85 -15.93 -24.41
N LYS A 2 8.66 -14.94 -24.05
CA LYS A 2 9.76 -15.14 -23.10
C LYS A 2 9.16 -15.56 -21.75
N ASN A 3 9.88 -16.41 -21.00
CA ASN A 3 9.49 -16.78 -19.65
C ASN A 3 9.49 -15.54 -18.74
N THR A 4 8.60 -15.51 -17.76
CA THR A 4 8.51 -14.38 -16.82
C THR A 4 9.25 -14.72 -15.54
N ALA A 5 10.15 -13.82 -15.13
CA ALA A 5 10.84 -13.86 -13.86
C ALA A 5 10.44 -12.67 -12.98
N ILE A 6 10.25 -12.92 -11.70
CA ILE A 6 9.92 -11.89 -10.71
C ILE A 6 10.98 -11.90 -9.63
N SER A 7 11.47 -10.74 -9.21
CA SER A 7 12.39 -10.61 -8.08
C SER A 7 11.74 -9.91 -6.89
N ILE A 8 11.94 -10.46 -5.68
CA ILE A 8 11.45 -9.92 -4.40
C ILE A 8 12.41 -10.30 -3.27
N ASN A 9 12.50 -9.51 -2.20
CA ASN A 9 13.34 -9.88 -1.07
C ASN A 9 12.81 -11.08 -0.30
N VAL A 10 11.51 -11.12 -0.01
CA VAL A 10 10.84 -12.23 0.68
C VAL A 10 9.57 -12.58 -0.06
N PHE A 11 9.46 -13.81 -0.53
CA PHE A 11 8.24 -14.31 -1.16
C PHE A 11 7.36 -14.96 -0.09
N ARG A 12 6.29 -14.26 0.28
CA ARG A 12 5.32 -14.68 1.31
C ARG A 12 3.98 -13.96 1.12
N SER A 13 2.96 -14.42 1.79
CA SER A 13 1.71 -13.69 2.01
C SER A 13 1.89 -12.63 3.14
N GLY A 14 1.26 -11.45 3.01
CA GLY A 14 1.31 -10.35 4.00
C GLY A 14 2.46 -9.36 3.78
N GLY A 15 2.26 -8.12 4.18
CA GLY A 15 3.11 -6.98 3.82
C GLY A 15 2.63 -6.28 2.55
N GLY A 16 3.17 -5.13 2.22
CA GLY A 16 2.75 -4.35 1.05
C GLY A 16 3.23 -4.96 -0.26
N MET A 17 4.54 -4.88 -0.53
CA MET A 17 5.12 -5.39 -1.78
C MET A 17 5.13 -6.93 -1.83
N GLU A 18 5.23 -7.59 -0.69
CA GLU A 18 5.16 -9.05 -0.61
C GLU A 18 3.78 -9.57 -1.03
N SER A 19 2.68 -8.99 -0.50
CA SER A 19 1.32 -9.34 -0.92
C SER A 19 1.09 -9.04 -2.41
N TYR A 20 1.49 -7.87 -2.86
CA TYR A 20 1.42 -7.50 -4.27
C TYR A 20 2.11 -8.53 -5.18
N THR A 21 3.35 -8.91 -4.85
CA THR A 21 4.11 -9.89 -5.62
C THR A 21 3.47 -11.28 -5.56
N PHE A 22 2.99 -11.67 -4.39
CA PHE A 22 2.29 -12.94 -4.20
C PHE A 22 1.03 -13.03 -5.06
N ASP A 23 0.20 -11.98 -5.06
CA ASP A 23 -1.06 -11.94 -5.82
C ASP A 23 -0.79 -11.93 -7.33
N LEU A 24 0.23 -11.19 -7.79
CA LEU A 24 0.69 -11.22 -9.18
C LEU A 24 1.08 -12.64 -9.61
N VAL A 25 1.94 -13.31 -8.84
CA VAL A 25 2.40 -14.67 -9.14
C VAL A 25 1.22 -15.64 -9.15
N LYS A 26 0.32 -15.54 -8.17
CA LYS A 26 -0.90 -16.36 -8.08
C LYS A 26 -1.77 -16.21 -9.34
N GLN A 27 -1.97 -14.99 -9.80
CA GLN A 27 -2.78 -14.74 -11.00
C GLN A 27 -2.10 -15.25 -12.28
N MET A 28 -0.80 -15.02 -12.41
CA MET A 28 -0.02 -15.52 -13.56
C MET A 28 -0.04 -17.06 -13.64
N THR A 29 0.18 -17.73 -12.51
CA THR A 29 0.14 -19.21 -12.46
C THR A 29 -1.27 -19.76 -12.71
N ALA A 30 -2.32 -19.08 -12.24
CA ALA A 30 -3.71 -19.45 -12.54
C ALA A 30 -4.03 -19.33 -14.04
N GLN A 31 -3.32 -18.44 -14.77
CA GLN A 31 -3.40 -18.33 -16.23
C GLN A 31 -2.51 -19.35 -16.97
N GLY A 32 -1.91 -20.31 -16.27
CA GLY A 32 -1.03 -21.32 -16.86
C GLY A 32 0.36 -20.81 -17.24
N ARG A 33 0.78 -19.64 -16.76
CA ARG A 33 2.11 -19.09 -17.03
C ARG A 33 3.17 -19.77 -16.15
N ALA A 34 4.31 -20.13 -16.72
CA ALA A 34 5.49 -20.50 -15.96
C ALA A 34 6.12 -19.24 -15.36
N VAL A 35 6.22 -19.17 -14.04
CA VAL A 35 6.78 -18.03 -13.32
C VAL A 35 7.99 -18.46 -12.51
N LYS A 36 9.15 -17.86 -12.79
CA LYS A 36 10.35 -17.99 -11.99
C LYS A 36 10.39 -16.87 -10.93
N VAL A 37 10.69 -17.23 -9.68
CA VAL A 37 10.76 -16.25 -8.59
C VAL A 37 12.16 -16.28 -7.98
N TYR A 38 12.86 -15.13 -8.07
CA TYR A 38 14.14 -14.90 -7.39
C TYR A 38 13.86 -14.24 -6.05
N ALA A 39 14.20 -14.90 -4.93
CA ALA A 39 14.03 -14.31 -3.60
C ALA A 39 15.15 -14.69 -2.63
N ALA A 40 15.36 -13.85 -1.60
CA ALA A 40 16.30 -14.15 -0.52
C ALA A 40 15.70 -15.09 0.54
N LYS A 41 14.37 -15.18 0.58
CA LYS A 41 13.62 -16.07 1.46
C LYS A 41 12.28 -16.41 0.82
N PHE A 42 11.88 -17.69 0.98
CA PHE A 42 10.56 -18.19 0.60
C PHE A 42 9.80 -18.66 1.84
N ASP A 43 8.48 -18.49 1.81
CA ASP A 43 7.55 -19.25 2.64
C ASP A 43 7.09 -20.46 1.82
N ASP A 44 7.75 -21.59 2.04
CA ASP A 44 7.53 -22.86 1.32
C ASP A 44 6.28 -23.61 1.79
N THR A 45 5.61 -23.12 2.84
CA THR A 45 4.32 -23.65 3.30
C THR A 45 3.15 -23.21 2.41
N LEU A 46 3.34 -22.18 1.60
CA LEU A 46 2.32 -21.66 0.71
C LEU A 46 2.04 -22.61 -0.47
N PRO A 47 0.78 -22.94 -0.78
CA PRO A 47 0.44 -23.86 -1.88
C PRO A 47 1.03 -23.43 -3.23
N ILE A 48 1.13 -22.11 -3.48
CA ILE A 48 1.69 -21.53 -4.71
C ILE A 48 3.15 -21.91 -4.94
N TYR A 49 3.91 -22.24 -3.88
CA TYR A 49 5.31 -22.60 -3.98
C TYR A 49 5.58 -23.78 -4.93
N ARG A 50 4.61 -24.70 -5.06
CA ARG A 50 4.68 -25.85 -5.97
C ARG A 50 4.44 -25.50 -7.44
N HIS A 51 3.95 -24.30 -7.72
CA HIS A 51 3.57 -23.85 -9.07
C HIS A 51 4.52 -22.81 -9.64
N ILE A 52 5.63 -22.54 -8.96
CA ILE A 52 6.68 -21.60 -9.39
C ILE A 52 8.02 -22.30 -9.54
N GLU A 53 8.96 -21.69 -10.24
CA GLU A 53 10.38 -22.05 -10.22
C GLU A 53 11.12 -21.17 -9.20
N PRO A 54 11.34 -21.64 -7.95
CA PRO A 54 11.96 -20.82 -6.91
C PRO A 54 13.48 -20.82 -7.07
N VAL A 55 14.07 -19.61 -7.06
CA VAL A 55 15.53 -19.42 -7.08
C VAL A 55 15.98 -18.67 -5.85
N LEU A 56 16.61 -19.36 -4.92
CA LEU A 56 17.06 -18.79 -3.66
C LEU A 56 18.39 -18.03 -3.81
N ILE A 57 18.37 -16.72 -3.51
CA ILE A 57 19.57 -15.90 -3.36
C ILE A 57 19.98 -15.88 -1.88
N ASN A 58 20.85 -16.80 -1.48
CA ASN A 58 21.19 -17.00 -0.08
C ASN A 58 22.03 -15.85 0.49
N GLN A 59 21.48 -15.17 1.49
CA GLN A 59 22.08 -14.00 2.16
C GLN A 59 22.44 -14.25 3.63
N LYS A 60 22.44 -15.52 4.11
CA LYS A 60 22.66 -15.83 5.54
C LYS A 60 23.95 -15.25 6.09
N LYS A 61 25.03 -15.28 5.31
CA LYS A 61 26.36 -14.78 5.70
C LYS A 61 26.56 -13.28 5.41
N ILE A 62 25.59 -12.59 4.84
CA ILE A 62 25.72 -11.19 4.44
C ILE A 62 25.16 -10.28 5.53
N PRO A 63 25.92 -9.26 5.99
CA PRO A 63 25.44 -8.25 6.94
C PRO A 63 24.15 -7.58 6.42
N LYS A 64 23.16 -7.37 7.30
CA LYS A 64 21.81 -6.87 6.92
C LYS A 64 21.87 -5.64 6.00
N LYS A 65 22.78 -4.69 6.28
CA LYS A 65 22.91 -3.44 5.51
C LYS A 65 23.45 -3.65 4.09
N LEU A 66 24.17 -4.73 3.82
CA LEU A 66 24.75 -5.06 2.51
C LEU A 66 23.88 -6.01 1.68
N ARG A 67 22.85 -6.61 2.28
CA ARG A 67 21.97 -7.59 1.62
C ARG A 67 21.33 -7.08 0.32
N PRO A 68 20.80 -5.84 0.25
CA PRO A 68 20.18 -5.36 -1.00
C PRO A 68 21.21 -5.27 -2.16
N PHE A 69 22.44 -4.87 -1.85
CA PHE A 69 23.51 -4.79 -2.86
C PHE A 69 23.95 -6.17 -3.33
N PHE A 70 24.10 -7.10 -2.39
CA PHE A 70 24.44 -8.47 -2.70
C PHE A 70 23.34 -9.15 -3.54
N PHE A 71 22.09 -8.98 -3.15
CA PHE A 71 20.94 -9.54 -3.86
C PHE A 71 20.95 -9.16 -5.34
N ALA A 72 21.05 -7.88 -5.61
CA ALA A 72 20.96 -7.39 -6.96
C ALA A 72 22.16 -7.80 -7.83
N ARG A 73 23.38 -7.79 -7.26
CA ARG A 73 24.57 -8.29 -7.98
C ARG A 73 24.43 -9.79 -8.29
N GLN A 74 23.97 -10.57 -7.32
CA GLN A 74 23.77 -12.00 -7.51
C GLN A 74 22.65 -12.27 -8.53
N LEU A 75 21.53 -11.56 -8.45
CA LEU A 75 20.44 -11.65 -9.40
C LEU A 75 20.93 -11.38 -10.83
N ASP A 76 21.68 -10.31 -11.04
CA ASP A 76 22.21 -9.93 -12.36
C ASP A 76 23.16 -10.99 -12.95
N SER A 77 23.90 -11.71 -12.08
CA SER A 77 24.82 -12.78 -12.49
C SER A 77 24.15 -14.11 -12.83
N ILE A 78 22.99 -14.42 -12.21
CA ILE A 78 22.34 -15.74 -12.36
C ILE A 78 21.07 -15.72 -13.23
N ARG A 79 20.47 -14.52 -13.46
CA ARG A 79 19.28 -14.43 -14.28
C ARG A 79 19.57 -14.80 -15.72
N ARG A 80 18.59 -15.40 -16.37
CA ARG A 80 18.70 -15.73 -17.80
C ARG A 80 18.36 -14.50 -18.65
N LYS A 81 19.04 -14.34 -19.75
CA LYS A 81 18.82 -13.20 -20.69
C LYS A 81 17.57 -13.37 -21.56
N ASP A 82 17.05 -14.59 -21.65
CA ASP A 82 15.88 -14.96 -22.44
C ASP A 82 14.56 -14.89 -21.67
N GLU A 83 14.58 -14.36 -20.44
CA GLU A 83 13.39 -14.13 -19.62
C GLU A 83 13.14 -12.63 -19.35
N TYR A 84 11.86 -12.24 -19.22
CA TYR A 84 11.48 -10.91 -18.75
C TYR A 84 11.65 -10.84 -17.24
N LEU A 85 12.34 -9.81 -16.76
CA LEU A 85 12.49 -9.53 -15.33
C LEU A 85 11.55 -8.43 -14.86
N ILE A 86 10.58 -8.78 -14.01
CA ILE A 86 9.76 -7.85 -13.22
C ILE A 86 10.41 -7.69 -11.85
N ALA A 87 10.92 -6.51 -11.55
CA ALA A 87 11.60 -6.25 -10.29
C ALA A 87 10.66 -5.60 -9.27
N CYS A 88 10.29 -6.33 -8.21
CA CYS A 88 9.54 -5.84 -7.05
C CYS A 88 10.45 -5.46 -5.86
N ASN A 89 11.76 -5.47 -6.07
CA ASN A 89 12.79 -5.04 -5.13
C ASN A 89 13.97 -4.42 -5.89
N PRO A 90 14.96 -3.81 -5.22
CA PRO A 90 16.11 -3.23 -5.90
C PRO A 90 16.85 -4.24 -6.79
N ALA A 91 16.80 -4.02 -8.09
CA ALA A 91 17.45 -4.82 -9.12
C ALA A 91 17.89 -3.93 -10.30
N ASP A 92 19.07 -4.19 -10.88
CA ASP A 92 19.52 -3.52 -12.09
C ASP A 92 18.95 -4.25 -13.33
N HIS A 93 18.86 -3.54 -14.45
CA HIS A 93 18.46 -4.07 -15.77
C HIS A 93 17.09 -4.79 -15.78
N ALA A 94 16.13 -4.39 -14.93
CA ALA A 94 14.78 -4.91 -15.00
C ALA A 94 14.11 -4.54 -16.32
N ASP A 95 13.31 -5.46 -16.89
CA ASP A 95 12.45 -5.12 -18.03
C ASP A 95 11.32 -4.21 -17.55
N VAL A 96 10.67 -4.55 -16.43
CA VAL A 96 9.75 -3.65 -15.72
C VAL A 96 10.14 -3.56 -14.25
N TYR A 97 10.41 -2.35 -13.77
CA TYR A 97 10.66 -2.07 -12.35
C TYR A 97 9.38 -1.56 -11.68
N ILE A 98 8.92 -2.23 -10.63
CA ILE A 98 7.73 -1.83 -9.88
C ILE A 98 8.12 -0.82 -8.80
N CYS A 99 7.66 0.42 -8.93
CA CYS A 99 7.93 1.49 -7.98
C CYS A 99 6.70 1.79 -7.11
N GLY A 100 6.58 1.09 -5.97
CA GLY A 100 5.56 1.33 -4.96
C GLY A 100 5.99 2.32 -3.87
N GLY A 101 7.17 2.91 -3.99
CA GLY A 101 7.73 3.91 -3.07
C GLY A 101 9.19 4.18 -3.36
N ASN A 102 9.70 5.33 -2.92
CA ASN A 102 11.12 5.64 -3.05
C ASN A 102 11.69 6.25 -1.76
N HIS A 103 12.99 6.01 -1.57
CA HIS A 103 13.65 6.36 -0.31
C HIS A 103 13.84 7.87 -0.12
N LEU A 104 14.15 8.60 -1.19
CA LEU A 104 14.39 10.04 -1.11
C LEU A 104 13.09 10.82 -0.83
N GLY A 105 11.96 10.43 -1.47
CA GLY A 105 10.65 10.98 -1.19
C GLY A 105 10.24 10.76 0.27
N TYR A 106 10.45 9.53 0.77
CA TYR A 106 10.22 9.23 2.18
C TYR A 106 11.03 10.13 3.12
N LEU A 107 12.35 10.27 2.92
CA LEU A 107 13.21 11.11 3.76
C LEU A 107 12.76 12.58 3.75
N ARG A 108 12.40 13.10 2.57
CA ARG A 108 11.87 14.46 2.41
C ARG A 108 10.60 14.66 3.22
N ALA A 109 9.63 13.78 3.03
CA ALA A 109 8.34 13.87 3.72
C ALA A 109 8.45 13.73 5.23
N MET A 110 9.45 12.95 5.70
CA MET A 110 9.73 12.79 7.13
C MET A 110 10.66 13.87 7.70
N GLY A 111 11.08 14.86 6.91
CA GLY A 111 11.99 15.91 7.33
C GLY A 111 13.39 15.43 7.74
N GLN A 112 13.83 14.27 7.20
CA GLN A 112 15.07 13.62 7.58
C GLN A 112 16.21 13.95 6.61
N LYS A 113 17.37 14.30 7.16
CA LYS A 113 18.59 14.43 6.35
C LYS A 113 19.18 13.03 6.04
N PRO A 114 19.60 12.77 4.79
CA PRO A 114 20.15 11.48 4.42
C PRO A 114 21.45 11.15 5.18
N SER A 115 21.47 10.02 5.89
CA SER A 115 22.68 9.40 6.46
C SER A 115 23.59 8.85 5.34
N LEU A 116 24.80 8.38 5.68
CA LEU A 116 25.67 7.72 4.72
C LEU A 116 25.02 6.48 4.07
N ILE A 117 24.25 5.72 4.84
CA ILE A 117 23.53 4.54 4.34
C ILE A 117 22.38 4.96 3.41
N ASP A 118 21.66 6.04 3.76
CA ASP A 118 20.61 6.57 2.89
C ASP A 118 21.18 7.06 1.57
N ARG A 119 22.36 7.70 1.56
CA ARG A 119 23.06 8.11 0.33
C ARG A 119 23.41 6.91 -0.56
N LEU A 120 23.87 5.81 0.04
CA LEU A 120 24.11 4.57 -0.71
C LEU A 120 22.82 3.99 -1.27
N THR A 121 21.73 3.99 -0.50
CA THR A 121 20.40 3.54 -0.94
C THR A 121 19.87 4.41 -2.09
N ILE A 122 19.99 5.74 -1.97
CA ILE A 122 19.59 6.68 -3.02
C ILE A 122 20.40 6.46 -4.30
N ARG A 123 21.73 6.30 -4.18
CA ARG A 123 22.60 5.99 -5.33
C ARG A 123 22.19 4.67 -5.99
N ARG A 124 21.84 3.68 -5.18
CA ARG A 124 21.34 2.40 -5.67
C ARG A 124 20.03 2.55 -6.43
N ASN A 125 19.06 3.26 -5.85
CA ASN A 125 17.79 3.52 -6.52
C ASN A 125 17.98 4.22 -7.88
N ARG A 126 18.90 5.19 -7.95
CA ARG A 126 19.27 5.85 -9.22
C ARG A 126 19.77 4.85 -10.25
N SER A 127 20.67 3.92 -9.86
CA SER A 127 21.16 2.86 -10.76
C SER A 127 20.02 1.99 -11.26
N ASN A 128 19.16 1.52 -10.36
CA ASN A 128 18.03 0.66 -10.71
C ASN A 128 17.06 1.34 -11.70
N TYR A 129 16.72 2.61 -11.44
CA TYR A 129 15.84 3.37 -12.34
C TYR A 129 16.49 3.70 -13.67
N ALA A 130 17.79 4.01 -13.69
CA ALA A 130 18.52 4.30 -14.92
C ALA A 130 18.63 3.07 -15.82
N THR A 131 18.87 1.89 -15.24
CA THR A 131 19.08 0.63 -15.98
C THR A 131 17.79 -0.11 -16.32
N ALA A 132 16.69 0.14 -15.63
CA ALA A 132 15.39 -0.42 -16.00
C ALA A 132 14.95 0.04 -17.39
N LYS A 133 14.36 -0.86 -18.19
CA LYS A 133 13.80 -0.50 -19.49
C LYS A 133 12.52 0.32 -19.35
N SER A 134 11.63 -0.09 -18.42
CA SER A 134 10.40 0.61 -18.09
C SER A 134 10.15 0.58 -16.58
N ILE A 135 9.47 1.60 -16.06
CA ILE A 135 9.13 1.72 -14.64
C ILE A 135 7.61 1.85 -14.49
N MET A 136 7.02 0.95 -13.71
CA MET A 136 5.63 1.06 -13.29
C MET A 136 5.57 1.85 -11.98
N ALA A 137 5.07 3.05 -12.02
CA ALA A 137 4.82 3.88 -10.84
C ALA A 137 3.40 3.63 -10.31
N HIS A 138 3.27 3.33 -9.02
CA HIS A 138 1.96 3.00 -8.41
C HIS A 138 1.08 4.23 -8.13
N SER A 139 1.53 5.43 -8.51
CA SER A 139 0.75 6.67 -8.42
C SER A 139 1.38 7.78 -9.25
N GLU A 140 0.62 8.85 -9.52
CA GLU A 140 1.18 10.06 -10.13
C GLU A 140 2.16 10.76 -9.18
N MET A 141 1.95 10.67 -7.87
CA MET A 141 2.93 11.11 -6.88
C MET A 141 4.27 10.40 -7.09
N MET A 142 4.26 9.06 -7.25
CA MET A 142 5.49 8.30 -7.53
C MET A 142 6.12 8.68 -8.85
N ARG A 143 5.32 8.88 -9.90
CA ARG A 143 5.80 9.34 -11.20
C ARG A 143 6.51 10.69 -11.08
N ARG A 144 5.89 11.68 -10.42
CA ARG A 144 6.51 13.00 -10.17
C ARG A 144 7.81 12.88 -9.39
N GLU A 145 7.85 12.10 -8.31
CA GLU A 145 9.06 11.90 -7.50
C GLU A 145 10.19 11.21 -8.29
N LEU A 146 9.88 10.24 -9.17
CA LEU A 146 10.88 9.63 -10.05
C LEU A 146 11.50 10.66 -11.00
N VAL A 147 10.69 11.53 -11.60
CA VAL A 147 11.17 12.59 -12.49
C VAL A 147 11.97 13.66 -11.71
N GLU A 148 11.39 14.20 -10.66
CA GLU A 148 11.95 15.37 -9.95
C GLU A 148 13.14 15.03 -9.05
N LEU A 149 13.09 13.87 -8.36
CA LEU A 149 14.12 13.52 -7.34
C LEU A 149 15.21 12.62 -7.90
N TYR A 150 14.87 11.80 -8.89
CA TYR A 150 15.79 10.84 -9.48
C TYR A 150 16.15 11.13 -10.93
N GLN A 151 15.51 12.13 -11.55
CA GLN A 151 15.75 12.56 -12.95
C GLN A 151 15.52 11.42 -13.94
N VAL A 152 14.54 10.57 -13.67
CA VAL A 152 14.14 9.51 -14.58
C VAL A 152 13.39 10.12 -15.76
N PRO A 153 13.75 9.78 -17.02
CA PRO A 153 13.02 10.23 -18.20
C PRO A 153 11.53 9.81 -18.12
N SER A 154 10.64 10.75 -18.38
CA SER A 154 9.18 10.53 -18.21
C SER A 154 8.61 9.45 -19.13
N GLU A 155 9.21 9.24 -20.30
CA GLU A 155 8.85 8.21 -21.26
C GLU A 155 9.14 6.78 -20.79
N LYS A 156 10.04 6.61 -19.82
CA LYS A 156 10.29 5.32 -19.15
C LYS A 156 9.24 4.97 -18.10
N ILE A 157 8.41 5.94 -17.66
CA ILE A 157 7.52 5.77 -16.53
C ILE A 157 6.08 5.67 -17.01
N ARG A 158 5.39 4.62 -16.58
CA ARG A 158 3.93 4.48 -16.72
C ARG A 158 3.29 4.44 -15.34
N THR A 159 2.28 5.25 -15.13
CA THR A 159 1.47 5.19 -13.92
C THR A 159 0.44 4.07 -14.07
N VAL A 160 0.55 3.07 -13.20
CA VAL A 160 -0.41 1.96 -13.09
C VAL A 160 -0.69 1.76 -11.61
N TYR A 161 -1.88 2.14 -11.18
CA TYR A 161 -2.28 2.05 -9.77
C TYR A 161 -2.30 0.59 -9.30
N PRO A 162 -1.90 0.31 -8.06
CA PRO A 162 -1.83 -1.06 -7.55
C PRO A 162 -3.22 -1.67 -7.40
N PRO A 163 -3.34 -2.99 -7.60
CA PRO A 163 -4.61 -3.68 -7.45
C PRO A 163 -4.98 -3.86 -5.98
N ALA A 164 -6.27 -4.10 -5.73
CA ALA A 164 -6.80 -4.58 -4.47
C ALA A 164 -7.60 -5.86 -4.68
N ASP A 165 -7.67 -6.70 -3.65
CA ASP A 165 -8.48 -7.93 -3.67
C ASP A 165 -9.98 -7.56 -3.53
N THR A 166 -10.66 -7.41 -4.67
CA THR A 166 -12.07 -7.00 -4.73
C THR A 166 -13.06 -8.07 -4.22
N ASP A 167 -12.63 -9.32 -4.11
CA ASP A 167 -13.44 -10.39 -3.53
C ASP A 167 -13.39 -10.34 -2.00
N ARG A 168 -12.20 -10.12 -1.47
CA ARG A 168 -11.97 -9.99 -0.03
C ARG A 168 -12.51 -8.68 0.52
N PHE A 169 -12.24 -7.57 -0.15
CA PHE A 169 -12.71 -6.23 0.20
C PHE A 169 -13.95 -5.91 -0.62
N SER A 170 -15.11 -6.22 -0.08
CA SER A 170 -16.41 -6.00 -0.72
C SER A 170 -17.46 -5.69 0.33
N PRO A 171 -18.55 -4.99 0.00
CA PRO A 171 -19.64 -4.76 0.93
C PRO A 171 -20.31 -6.09 1.28
N ARG A 172 -20.47 -6.34 2.58
CA ARG A 172 -21.23 -7.47 3.12
C ARG A 172 -21.95 -7.00 4.37
N PRO A 173 -23.27 -7.17 4.48
CA PRO A 173 -24.01 -6.77 5.67
C PRO A 173 -23.74 -7.70 6.86
N ASP A 174 -23.39 -8.97 6.56
CA ASP A 174 -23.19 -9.98 7.58
C ASP A 174 -21.99 -9.68 8.47
N GLY A 175 -22.15 -9.90 9.76
CA GLY A 175 -21.07 -9.76 10.74
C GLY A 175 -20.84 -8.33 11.27
N ILE A 176 -21.40 -7.28 10.67
CA ILE A 176 -21.19 -5.88 11.08
C ILE A 176 -21.58 -5.69 12.56
N ALA A 177 -22.81 -6.07 12.94
CA ALA A 177 -23.30 -5.92 14.30
C ALA A 177 -22.49 -6.77 15.31
N ALA A 178 -22.05 -7.95 14.90
CA ALA A 178 -21.20 -8.81 15.75
C ALA A 178 -19.83 -8.17 15.98
N THR A 179 -19.17 -7.66 14.93
CA THR A 179 -17.88 -6.97 15.03
C THR A 179 -17.98 -5.70 15.87
N ARG A 180 -19.06 -4.90 15.73
CA ARG A 180 -19.29 -3.73 16.56
C ARG A 180 -19.43 -4.10 18.04
N ARG A 181 -20.26 -5.12 18.37
CA ARG A 181 -20.41 -5.61 19.75
C ARG A 181 -19.10 -6.14 20.34
N GLN A 182 -18.36 -6.93 19.58
CA GLN A 182 -17.07 -7.48 20.01
C GLN A 182 -16.06 -6.38 20.38
N ASN A 183 -16.08 -5.25 19.66
CA ASN A 183 -15.19 -4.12 19.92
C ASN A 183 -15.79 -3.06 20.85
N GLY A 184 -17.01 -3.25 21.36
CA GLY A 184 -17.69 -2.30 22.24
C GLY A 184 -18.06 -0.98 21.54
N TRP A 185 -18.28 -1.00 20.22
CA TRP A 185 -18.67 0.17 19.44
C TRP A 185 -20.18 0.40 19.52
N ARG A 186 -20.55 1.59 19.96
CA ARG A 186 -21.94 1.98 20.15
C ARG A 186 -22.51 2.66 18.90
N ASP A 187 -23.82 2.69 18.75
CA ASP A 187 -24.48 3.32 17.60
C ASP A 187 -24.56 4.85 17.74
N ASP A 188 -24.51 5.36 18.99
CA ASP A 188 -24.51 6.78 19.31
C ASP A 188 -23.15 7.47 19.17
N GLU A 189 -22.05 6.72 18.91
CA GLU A 189 -20.73 7.24 18.60
C GLU A 189 -20.33 7.00 17.15
N THR A 190 -19.50 7.88 16.57
CA THR A 190 -18.94 7.67 15.24
C THR A 190 -17.55 7.05 15.36
N VAL A 191 -17.38 5.85 14.80
CA VAL A 191 -16.15 5.08 14.88
C VAL A 191 -15.29 5.32 13.65
N PHE A 192 -14.08 5.84 13.85
CA PHE A 192 -13.06 6.03 12.84
C PHE A 192 -11.98 4.94 12.99
N LEU A 193 -11.86 4.06 12.01
CA LEU A 193 -10.83 3.02 11.99
C LEU A 193 -9.51 3.61 11.49
N PHE A 194 -8.43 3.38 12.22
CA PHE A 194 -7.07 3.80 11.86
C PHE A 194 -6.12 2.60 11.78
N PRO A 195 -5.94 1.98 10.60
CA PRO A 195 -4.99 0.89 10.40
C PRO A 195 -3.55 1.40 10.44
N SER A 196 -2.77 1.02 11.46
CA SER A 196 -1.43 1.57 11.64
C SER A 196 -0.44 0.61 12.28
N THR A 197 0.60 0.23 11.54
CA THR A 197 1.81 -0.46 12.05
C THR A 197 3.02 0.48 12.13
N GLY A 198 2.87 1.75 11.75
CA GLY A 198 3.93 2.77 11.71
C GLY A 198 3.38 4.13 12.09
N HIS A 199 3.01 4.31 13.35
CA HIS A 199 2.23 5.43 13.87
C HIS A 199 2.74 6.80 13.45
N LYS A 200 4.06 7.04 13.58
CA LYS A 200 4.68 8.33 13.22
C LYS A 200 4.44 8.69 11.75
N ARG A 201 4.72 7.76 10.83
CA ARG A 201 4.53 8.01 9.39
C ARG A 201 3.06 8.15 9.01
N LYS A 202 2.19 7.38 9.68
CA LYS A 202 0.74 7.36 9.41
C LYS A 202 -0.03 8.47 10.12
N GLY A 203 0.64 9.28 10.96
CA GLY A 203 0.11 10.50 11.54
C GLY A 203 -0.80 10.30 12.73
N LEU A 204 -0.49 9.31 13.58
CA LEU A 204 -1.22 9.10 14.84
C LEU A 204 -1.15 10.34 15.74
N ASP A 205 -0.03 11.06 15.73
CA ASP A 205 0.18 12.29 16.49
C ASP A 205 -0.92 13.32 16.25
N LEU A 206 -1.18 13.65 14.99
CA LEU A 206 -2.23 14.60 14.60
C LEU A 206 -3.64 14.09 14.98
N LEU A 207 -3.90 12.81 14.69
CA LEU A 207 -5.20 12.22 15.00
C LEU A 207 -5.43 12.12 16.52
N ALA A 208 -4.43 11.66 17.28
CA ALA A 208 -4.53 11.55 18.71
C ALA A 208 -4.79 12.92 19.36
N GLU A 209 -4.07 13.95 18.95
CA GLU A 209 -4.29 15.31 19.45
C GLU A 209 -5.74 15.77 19.25
N PHE A 210 -6.31 15.53 18.06
CA PHE A 210 -7.71 15.88 17.78
C PHE A 210 -8.69 15.05 18.62
N PHE A 211 -8.54 13.71 18.64
CA PHE A 211 -9.47 12.82 19.32
C PHE A 211 -9.43 12.96 20.85
N GLU A 212 -8.27 13.26 21.44
CA GLU A 212 -8.17 13.49 22.88
C GLU A 212 -8.83 14.80 23.34
N ARG A 213 -8.84 15.83 22.49
CA ARG A 213 -9.37 17.16 22.84
C ARG A 213 -10.85 17.32 22.53
N THR A 214 -11.39 16.53 21.63
CA THR A 214 -12.79 16.67 21.21
C THR A 214 -13.77 16.11 22.26
N GLU A 215 -14.91 16.78 22.41
CA GLU A 215 -16.07 16.32 23.19
C GLU A 215 -17.14 15.68 22.28
N LEU A 216 -16.90 15.58 20.98
CA LEU A 216 -17.81 14.91 20.06
C LEU A 216 -17.92 13.41 20.41
N PRO A 217 -19.07 12.76 20.12
CA PRO A 217 -19.24 11.34 20.34
C PRO A 217 -18.51 10.53 19.24
N VAL A 218 -17.19 10.50 19.35
CA VAL A 218 -16.30 9.84 18.37
C VAL A 218 -15.34 8.88 19.04
N ARG A 219 -14.91 7.88 18.27
CA ARG A 219 -13.88 6.92 18.67
C ARG A 219 -12.86 6.74 17.56
N LEU A 220 -11.57 6.82 17.89
CA LEU A 220 -10.47 6.38 17.01
C LEU A 220 -10.10 4.94 17.36
N ALA A 221 -10.46 3.99 16.52
CA ALA A 221 -10.13 2.58 16.69
C ALA A 221 -8.84 2.24 15.93
N VAL A 222 -7.74 1.98 16.66
CA VAL A 222 -6.39 1.79 16.12
C VAL A 222 -6.11 0.30 15.95
N ALA A 223 -6.03 -0.17 14.70
CA ALA A 223 -5.69 -1.55 14.36
C ALA A 223 -4.22 -1.64 13.93
N GLY A 224 -3.39 -2.41 14.63
CA GLY A 224 -1.99 -2.63 14.30
C GLY A 224 -1.04 -2.61 15.48
N SER A 225 -0.01 -1.77 15.45
CA SER A 225 0.96 -1.67 16.53
C SER A 225 0.36 -1.11 17.83
N PRO A 226 0.93 -1.47 18.99
CA PRO A 226 0.48 -0.92 20.28
C PRO A 226 0.56 0.60 20.33
N LEU A 227 -0.37 1.21 21.04
CA LEU A 227 -0.34 2.64 21.32
C LEU A 227 0.80 3.02 22.27
N PRO A 228 1.41 4.21 22.12
CA PRO A 228 2.49 4.65 23.01
C PRO A 228 2.02 4.90 24.45
N ARG A 229 0.73 5.19 24.65
CA ARG A 229 0.06 5.38 25.94
C ARG A 229 -1.46 5.29 25.76
N PRO A 230 -2.23 5.09 26.85
CA PRO A 230 -3.68 5.29 26.82
C PRO A 230 -4.04 6.74 26.45
N MET A 231 -5.11 6.92 25.66
CA MET A 231 -5.59 8.22 25.19
C MET A 231 -7.12 8.27 25.21
N LYS A 232 -7.69 9.44 25.57
CA LYS A 232 -9.15 9.66 25.55
C LYS A 232 -9.68 9.48 24.12
N ASN A 233 -10.84 8.86 23.97
CA ASN A 233 -11.50 8.58 22.71
C ASN A 233 -10.68 7.72 21.71
N VAL A 234 -9.58 7.11 22.15
CA VAL A 234 -8.72 6.26 21.31
C VAL A 234 -8.72 4.84 21.88
N GLN A 235 -9.06 3.88 21.05
CA GLN A 235 -9.11 2.45 21.40
C GLN A 235 -8.01 1.69 20.66
N GLU A 236 -7.21 0.91 21.40
CA GLU A 236 -6.28 -0.04 20.81
C GLU A 236 -6.99 -1.35 20.49
N LEU A 237 -6.91 -1.81 19.24
CA LEU A 237 -7.43 -3.11 18.79
C LEU A 237 -6.33 -4.17 18.68
N GLY A 238 -5.06 -3.75 18.72
CA GLY A 238 -3.92 -4.63 18.44
C GLY A 238 -3.84 -5.07 16.98
N PHE A 239 -3.07 -6.12 16.72
CA PHE A 239 -2.92 -6.65 15.36
C PHE A 239 -4.15 -7.47 14.96
N CYS A 240 -4.78 -7.08 13.86
CA CYS A 240 -6.03 -7.67 13.36
C CYS A 240 -5.79 -8.40 12.04
N ASN A 241 -6.14 -9.68 11.99
CA ASN A 241 -6.03 -10.51 10.79
C ASN A 241 -7.21 -10.30 9.81
N ASN A 242 -8.36 -9.92 10.33
CA ASN A 242 -9.59 -9.73 9.55
C ASN A 242 -9.93 -8.23 9.39
N MET A 243 -9.10 -7.53 8.62
CA MET A 243 -9.31 -6.12 8.32
C MET A 243 -10.62 -5.81 7.56
N PRO A 244 -11.10 -6.67 6.61
CA PRO A 244 -12.36 -6.40 5.93
C PRO A 244 -13.56 -6.22 6.87
N ASP A 245 -13.67 -7.02 7.93
CA ASP A 245 -14.78 -6.88 8.89
C ASP A 245 -14.68 -5.60 9.71
N LEU A 246 -13.46 -5.18 10.05
CA LEU A 246 -13.24 -3.89 10.72
C LEU A 246 -13.62 -2.71 9.82
N TYR A 247 -13.25 -2.75 8.52
CA TYR A 247 -13.68 -1.72 7.57
C TYR A 247 -15.21 -1.66 7.47
N ARG A 248 -15.88 -2.81 7.32
CA ARG A 248 -17.35 -2.86 7.23
C ARG A 248 -18.04 -2.38 8.51
N ALA A 249 -17.48 -2.67 9.68
CA ALA A 249 -18.06 -2.35 10.98
C ALA A 249 -17.80 -0.90 11.44
N ALA A 250 -16.68 -0.31 11.06
CA ALA A 250 -16.37 1.09 11.33
C ALA A 250 -17.26 2.03 10.49
N ASP A 251 -17.53 3.22 10.97
CA ASP A 251 -18.30 4.21 10.23
C ASP A 251 -17.45 4.87 9.13
N TYR A 252 -16.16 5.10 9.43
CA TYR A 252 -15.18 5.68 8.52
C TYR A 252 -13.80 5.04 8.73
N THR A 253 -12.97 5.08 7.70
CA THR A 253 -11.52 4.88 7.85
C THR A 253 -10.83 6.22 7.81
N ILE A 254 -9.93 6.49 8.77
CA ILE A 254 -9.21 7.75 8.86
C ILE A 254 -7.70 7.55 8.76
N MET A 255 -7.02 8.39 7.99
CA MET A 255 -5.57 8.39 7.85
C MET A 255 -5.02 9.79 7.72
N ALA A 256 -3.93 10.07 8.44
CA ALA A 256 -3.24 11.34 8.41
C ALA A 256 -1.76 11.17 8.03
N SER A 257 -1.46 10.36 7.01
CA SER A 257 -0.09 9.99 6.66
C SER A 257 0.76 11.19 6.24
N LEU A 258 2.00 11.25 6.75
CA LEU A 258 3.03 12.19 6.27
C LEU A 258 3.49 11.84 4.86
N TYR A 259 3.60 10.55 4.60
CA TYR A 259 4.00 10.01 3.31
C TYR A 259 3.30 8.68 3.05
N GLU A 260 2.51 8.62 2.00
CA GLU A 260 1.80 7.41 1.57
C GLU A 260 1.85 7.32 0.05
N PRO A 261 2.78 6.54 -0.52
CA PRO A 261 3.01 6.42 -1.98
C PRO A 261 1.82 5.98 -2.79
N PHE A 262 0.91 5.24 -2.18
CA PHE A 262 -0.43 5.00 -2.67
C PHE A 262 -1.43 4.99 -1.51
N GLY A 263 -1.43 3.95 -0.66
CA GLY A 263 -2.34 3.82 0.47
C GLY A 263 -3.53 2.91 0.18
N LEU A 264 -3.25 1.62 -0.07
CA LEU A 264 -4.28 0.59 -0.30
C LEU A 264 -5.36 0.55 0.79
N VAL A 265 -5.01 0.93 2.03
CA VAL A 265 -5.96 1.08 3.15
C VAL A 265 -7.19 1.93 2.79
N GLY A 266 -7.00 3.03 2.05
CA GLY A 266 -8.11 3.86 1.59
C GLY A 266 -8.98 3.15 0.55
N ILE A 267 -8.36 2.46 -0.39
CA ILE A 267 -9.05 1.68 -1.44
C ILE A 267 -9.83 0.50 -0.82
N GLU A 268 -9.18 -0.26 0.07
CA GLU A 268 -9.79 -1.38 0.80
C GLU A 268 -11.03 -0.95 1.58
N SER A 269 -10.96 0.22 2.24
CA SER A 269 -12.10 0.82 2.96
C SER A 269 -13.26 1.13 2.01
N VAL A 270 -12.97 1.85 0.91
CA VAL A 270 -13.98 2.20 -0.10
C VAL A 270 -14.61 0.94 -0.69
N LEU A 271 -13.81 -0.07 -1.05
CA LEU A 271 -14.30 -1.34 -1.57
C LEU A 271 -15.20 -2.07 -0.57
N CYS A 272 -14.96 -1.95 0.74
CA CYS A 272 -15.85 -2.47 1.79
C CYS A 272 -17.13 -1.64 1.99
N GLY A 273 -17.36 -0.58 1.22
CA GLY A 273 -18.52 0.32 1.34
C GLY A 273 -18.34 1.37 2.44
N THR A 274 -17.15 1.55 2.98
CA THR A 274 -16.87 2.46 4.09
C THR A 274 -16.11 3.68 3.59
N ARG A 275 -16.71 4.87 3.80
CA ARG A 275 -16.09 6.14 3.40
C ARG A 275 -14.81 6.41 4.17
N VAL A 276 -13.95 7.23 3.59
CA VAL A 276 -12.67 7.61 4.17
C VAL A 276 -12.63 9.07 4.63
N VAL A 277 -11.77 9.36 5.60
CA VAL A 277 -11.33 10.70 5.99
C VAL A 277 -9.81 10.71 5.88
N LEU A 278 -9.27 11.23 4.78
CA LEU A 278 -7.85 11.11 4.46
C LEU A 278 -7.16 12.46 4.34
N ALA A 279 -5.89 12.50 4.72
CA ALA A 279 -5.04 13.61 4.35
C ALA A 279 -4.87 13.67 2.82
N ASP A 280 -5.02 14.84 2.23
CA ASP A 280 -5.05 15.09 0.79
C ASP A 280 -3.72 14.81 0.06
N ASN A 281 -2.62 14.72 0.83
CA ASN A 281 -1.30 14.34 0.34
C ASN A 281 -1.09 12.82 0.17
N MET A 282 -2.07 11.99 0.50
CA MET A 282 -2.00 10.55 0.25
C MET A 282 -2.32 10.26 -1.22
N ALA A 283 -1.48 9.47 -1.90
CA ALA A 283 -1.62 9.29 -3.35
C ALA A 283 -2.90 8.54 -3.76
N CYS A 284 -3.52 7.74 -2.90
CA CYS A 284 -4.82 7.12 -3.21
C CYS A 284 -5.95 8.15 -3.43
N CYS A 285 -5.80 9.38 -2.94
CA CYS A 285 -6.76 10.46 -3.21
C CYS A 285 -6.84 10.80 -4.71
N GLU A 286 -5.77 10.52 -5.48
CA GLU A 286 -5.73 10.74 -6.94
C GLU A 286 -6.81 9.95 -7.70
N VAL A 287 -7.24 8.83 -7.14
CA VAL A 287 -8.19 7.90 -7.76
C VAL A 287 -9.54 7.83 -7.05
N MET A 288 -9.77 8.68 -6.07
CA MET A 288 -11.02 8.73 -5.32
C MET A 288 -11.92 9.87 -5.82
N LYS A 289 -13.19 9.57 -6.02
CA LYS A 289 -14.22 10.57 -6.29
C LYS A 289 -14.75 11.17 -4.97
N PRO A 290 -15.49 12.29 -5.01
CA PRO A 290 -16.05 12.91 -3.81
C PRO A 290 -16.89 11.97 -2.95
N GLU A 291 -17.55 10.98 -3.56
CA GLU A 291 -18.38 9.98 -2.89
C GLU A 291 -17.57 9.01 -2.03
N ALA A 292 -16.25 8.88 -2.27
CA ALA A 292 -15.36 8.03 -1.48
C ALA A 292 -15.18 8.54 -0.04
N GLY A 293 -15.28 9.86 0.20
CA GLY A 293 -15.13 10.39 1.55
C GLY A 293 -14.77 11.87 1.63
N PHE A 294 -14.07 12.21 2.67
CA PHE A 294 -13.65 13.58 2.99
C PHE A 294 -12.12 13.67 2.99
N PHE A 295 -11.61 14.77 2.44
CA PHE A 295 -10.16 15.00 2.38
C PHE A 295 -9.82 16.26 3.17
N PHE A 296 -8.68 16.23 3.88
CA PHE A 296 -8.23 17.34 4.71
C PHE A 296 -6.74 17.64 4.50
N ASN A 297 -6.34 18.88 4.75
CA ASN A 297 -4.95 19.30 4.67
C ASN A 297 -4.26 19.17 6.02
N ARG A 298 -3.20 18.36 6.10
CA ARG A 298 -2.44 18.16 7.35
C ARG A 298 -1.83 19.44 7.93
N ALA A 299 -1.48 20.41 7.08
CA ALA A 299 -0.91 21.68 7.53
C ALA A 299 -1.95 22.64 8.15
N ASN A 300 -3.25 22.32 7.97
CA ASN A 300 -4.36 23.10 8.54
C ASN A 300 -5.26 22.17 9.38
N PRO A 301 -5.05 22.07 10.70
CA PRO A 301 -5.84 21.21 11.60
C PRO A 301 -7.35 21.48 11.57
N GLN A 302 -7.79 22.69 11.23
CA GLN A 302 -9.20 23.01 11.12
C GLN A 302 -9.88 22.17 10.04
N THR A 303 -9.21 21.89 8.92
CA THR A 303 -9.78 21.08 7.84
C THR A 303 -10.02 19.63 8.26
N LEU A 304 -9.24 19.08 9.22
CA LEU A 304 -9.52 17.78 9.84
C LEU A 304 -10.80 17.84 10.69
N ALA A 305 -10.94 18.88 11.51
CA ALA A 305 -12.15 19.08 12.32
C ALA A 305 -13.41 19.22 11.44
N ASP A 306 -13.32 19.98 10.36
CA ASP A 306 -14.41 20.14 9.40
C ASP A 306 -14.77 18.83 8.69
N ALA A 307 -13.77 18.05 8.28
CA ALA A 307 -13.97 16.72 7.68
C ALA A 307 -14.65 15.74 8.63
N VAL A 308 -14.22 15.71 9.90
CA VAL A 308 -14.85 14.88 10.94
C VAL A 308 -16.27 15.33 11.23
N ALA A 309 -16.54 16.63 11.35
CA ALA A 309 -17.89 17.17 11.57
C ALA A 309 -18.85 16.78 10.42
N ARG A 310 -18.40 16.92 9.16
CA ARG A 310 -19.16 16.48 7.98
C ARG A 310 -19.42 14.97 7.98
N ALA A 311 -18.45 14.17 8.39
CA ALA A 311 -18.58 12.72 8.51
C ALA A 311 -19.66 12.34 9.56
N ILE A 312 -19.64 12.99 10.74
CA ILE A 312 -20.67 12.78 11.78
C ILE A 312 -22.07 13.18 11.27
N ALA A 313 -22.19 14.34 10.64
CA ALA A 313 -23.47 14.80 10.08
C ALA A 313 -24.01 13.83 9.02
N LEU A 314 -23.15 13.33 8.13
CA LEU A 314 -23.55 12.35 7.10
C LEU A 314 -23.99 11.01 7.72
N LYS A 315 -23.35 10.56 8.81
CA LYS A 315 -23.76 9.37 9.56
C LYS A 315 -25.12 9.59 10.21
N ALA A 316 -25.33 10.71 10.86
CA ALA A 316 -26.62 11.04 11.48
C ALA A 316 -27.79 11.06 10.47
N GLY A 317 -27.50 11.44 9.21
CA GLY A 317 -28.44 11.35 8.09
C GLY A 317 -28.59 9.96 7.46
N GLY A 318 -27.90 8.93 7.97
CA GLY A 318 -27.98 7.55 7.47
C GLY A 318 -27.30 7.31 6.12
N ALA A 319 -26.57 8.30 5.55
CA ALA A 319 -26.01 8.25 4.20
C ALA A 319 -24.47 8.01 4.17
N HIS A 320 -23.89 7.55 5.28
CA HIS A 320 -22.43 7.42 5.40
C HIS A 320 -21.81 6.22 4.66
N ARG A 321 -22.63 5.26 4.21
CA ARG A 321 -22.16 4.09 3.46
C ARG A 321 -22.11 4.38 1.96
N ILE A 322 -21.16 3.73 1.28
CA ILE A 322 -21.03 3.79 -0.18
C ILE A 322 -21.84 2.65 -0.78
N ALA A 323 -22.89 2.98 -1.56
CA ALA A 323 -23.74 1.97 -2.18
C ALA A 323 -23.06 1.27 -3.36
N SER A 324 -22.23 1.98 -4.11
CA SER A 324 -21.53 1.46 -5.30
C SER A 324 -20.01 1.74 -5.20
N PRO A 325 -19.25 0.92 -4.44
CA PRO A 325 -17.84 1.16 -4.15
C PRO A 325 -16.94 1.38 -5.37
N LEU A 326 -17.08 0.56 -6.41
CA LEU A 326 -16.27 0.69 -7.62
C LEU A 326 -16.54 2.00 -8.37
N GLN A 327 -17.77 2.52 -8.29
CA GLN A 327 -18.11 3.81 -8.90
C GLN A 327 -17.53 5.01 -8.15
N ALA A 328 -17.14 4.84 -6.88
CA ALA A 328 -16.46 5.86 -6.08
C ALA A 328 -14.96 5.97 -6.41
N LEU A 329 -14.45 5.15 -7.34
CA LEU A 329 -13.07 5.14 -7.79
C LEU A 329 -12.97 5.57 -9.27
N ASN A 330 -11.83 6.19 -9.63
CA ASN A 330 -11.50 6.61 -11.01
C ASN A 330 -10.57 5.62 -11.71
N TYR A 331 -10.39 4.40 -11.19
CA TYR A 331 -9.60 3.35 -11.82
C TYR A 331 -10.22 1.97 -11.54
N ASP A 332 -9.80 0.98 -12.32
CA ASP A 332 -10.17 -0.42 -12.08
C ASP A 332 -9.16 -1.04 -11.10
N PRO A 333 -9.57 -1.37 -9.84
CA PRO A 333 -8.68 -1.94 -8.83
C PRO A 333 -8.46 -3.44 -9.01
N THR A 334 -9.00 -4.09 -10.05
CA THR A 334 -8.86 -5.54 -10.21
C THR A 334 -7.44 -5.94 -10.57
N LEU A 335 -7.01 -7.09 -10.04
CA LEU A 335 -5.72 -7.67 -10.37
C LEU A 335 -5.63 -8.05 -11.86
N ALA A 336 -6.75 -8.45 -12.47
CA ALA A 336 -6.81 -8.77 -13.89
C ALA A 336 -6.49 -7.55 -14.76
N HIS A 337 -7.08 -6.39 -14.47
CA HIS A 337 -6.78 -5.14 -15.16
C HIS A 337 -5.30 -4.75 -14.98
N HIS A 338 -4.82 -4.80 -13.75
CA HIS A 338 -3.42 -4.45 -13.42
C HIS A 338 -2.42 -5.34 -14.19
N LEU A 339 -2.67 -6.66 -14.21
CA LEU A 339 -1.83 -7.60 -14.95
C LEU A 339 -1.85 -7.32 -16.46
N ALA A 340 -3.00 -6.99 -17.04
CA ALA A 340 -3.09 -6.61 -18.44
C ALA A 340 -2.27 -5.35 -18.77
N GLN A 341 -2.20 -4.36 -17.86
CA GLN A 341 -1.31 -3.20 -18.04
C GLN A 341 0.17 -3.58 -17.95
N LEU A 342 0.52 -4.48 -17.01
CA LEU A 342 1.89 -5.00 -16.88
C LEU A 342 2.32 -5.77 -18.16
N ASP A 343 1.43 -6.60 -18.71
CA ASP A 343 1.69 -7.33 -19.94
C ASP A 343 1.97 -6.39 -21.13
N LYS A 344 1.17 -5.33 -21.30
CA LYS A 344 1.41 -4.28 -22.31
C LYS A 344 2.78 -3.60 -22.12
N MET A 345 3.23 -3.42 -20.88
CA MET A 345 4.56 -2.87 -20.61
C MET A 345 5.67 -3.84 -20.97
N LEU A 346 5.48 -5.16 -20.74
CA LEU A 346 6.44 -6.20 -21.11
C LEU A 346 6.53 -6.39 -22.62
N GLU A 347 5.43 -6.25 -23.36
CA GLU A 347 5.41 -6.31 -24.81
C GLU A 347 6.14 -5.13 -25.48
N ALA A 348 6.21 -3.99 -24.78
CA ALA A 348 6.83 -2.76 -25.29
C ALA A 348 8.34 -2.67 -25.03
N VAL A 349 8.98 -3.64 -24.34
CA VAL A 349 10.40 -3.67 -23.96
C VAL A 349 11.13 -4.87 -24.52
#